data_6a5f895c2585293b8f44aef10aa1ff76
#
_entry.id   6a5f895c2585293b8f44aef10aa1ff76
#
_cell.length_a   1.000
_cell.length_b   1.000
_cell.length_c   1.000
_cell.angle_alpha   90.00
_cell.angle_beta   90.00
_cell.angle_gamma   90.00
#
_symmetry.space_group_name_H-M   'P 1'
#
loop_
_entity.id
_entity.type
_entity.pdbx_description
1 polymer ?
#
loop_
_entity_poly.entity_id
_entity_poly.type
_entity_poly.pdbx_seq_one_letter_code
_entity_poly.pdbx_strand_id
1 'polypeptide(L)'
;MRLTDAESMTIRNAVQAHFGAGSAIWLFGSRLDDSARGGDVDLYIEPAEPLPENLFLAREALRAELERRLIQAVDVVVLRDKPTAFMRQARAEGQRL
;
A
#
# COMPACT_ATOMS: atom_id res chain seq x y z
N MET A 1 4.83 15.07 -6.03
CA MET A 1 3.61 15.21 -5.21
C MET A 1 3.56 14.12 -4.17
N ARG A 2 3.15 14.49 -3.01
CA ARG A 2 3.03 13.56 -1.89
C ARG A 2 1.57 13.31 -1.58
N LEU A 3 1.32 12.29 -0.79
CA LEU A 3 0.01 12.10 -0.21
C LEU A 3 -0.25 13.18 0.84
N THR A 4 -1.47 13.64 0.91
CA THR A 4 -1.88 14.50 2.02
C THR A 4 -1.97 13.65 3.30
N ASP A 5 -2.01 14.31 4.46
CA ASP A 5 -2.19 13.60 5.73
C ASP A 5 -3.50 12.83 5.73
N ALA A 6 -4.56 13.40 5.16
CA ALA A 6 -5.85 12.72 5.07
C ALA A 6 -5.77 11.47 4.21
N GLU A 7 -5.08 11.56 3.07
CA GLU A 7 -4.88 10.40 2.19
C GLU A 7 -4.06 9.30 2.88
N SER A 8 -2.98 9.69 3.56
CA SER A 8 -2.16 8.73 4.30
C SER A 8 -2.97 8.03 5.38
N MET A 9 -3.82 8.78 6.09
CA MET A 9 -4.67 8.20 7.12
C MET A 9 -5.70 7.25 6.53
N THR A 10 -6.28 7.61 5.40
CA THR A 10 -7.22 6.73 4.69
C THR A 10 -6.56 5.41 4.33
N ILE A 11 -5.34 5.46 3.81
CA ILE A 11 -4.59 4.26 3.46
C ILE A 11 -4.30 3.43 4.70
N ARG A 12 -3.77 4.04 5.76
CA ARG A 12 -3.45 3.30 6.99
C ARG A 12 -4.67 2.63 7.59
N ASN A 13 -5.79 3.35 7.66
CA ASN A 13 -7.02 2.79 8.22
C ASN A 13 -7.53 1.62 7.41
N ALA A 14 -7.50 1.72 6.08
CA ALA A 14 -7.96 0.65 5.21
C ALA A 14 -7.04 -0.58 5.32
N VAL A 15 -5.72 -0.37 5.34
CA VAL A 15 -4.77 -1.48 5.47
C VAL A 15 -4.97 -2.20 6.81
N GLN A 16 -5.15 -1.44 7.89
CA GLN A 16 -5.40 -2.05 9.20
C GLN A 16 -6.68 -2.87 9.21
N ALA A 17 -7.71 -2.38 8.53
CA ALA A 17 -9.00 -3.09 8.48
C ALA A 17 -8.88 -4.40 7.71
N HIS A 18 -8.08 -4.44 6.65
CA HIS A 18 -7.97 -5.63 5.80
C HIS A 18 -6.83 -6.56 6.19
N PHE A 19 -5.76 -6.04 6.79
CA PHE A 19 -4.55 -6.81 7.05
C PHE A 19 -4.08 -6.79 8.51
N GLY A 20 -4.76 -6.05 9.37
CA GLY A 20 -4.41 -6.02 10.79
C GLY A 20 -3.60 -4.80 11.19
N ALA A 21 -3.74 -4.41 12.46
CA ALA A 21 -3.20 -3.15 12.98
C ALA A 21 -1.67 -3.06 12.97
N GLY A 22 -0.98 -4.18 12.99
CA GLY A 22 0.48 -4.18 12.97
C GLY A 22 1.10 -4.18 11.58
N SER A 23 0.30 -4.03 10.53
CA SER A 23 0.80 -4.06 9.17
C SER A 23 1.68 -2.86 8.86
N ALA A 24 2.75 -3.10 8.10
CA ALA A 24 3.65 -2.04 7.66
C ALA A 24 3.37 -1.70 6.20
N ILE A 25 3.46 -0.42 5.85
CA ILE A 25 3.06 0.10 4.55
C ILE A 25 4.14 1.02 4.02
N TRP A 26 4.49 0.85 2.74
CA TRP A 26 5.41 1.77 2.04
C TRP A 26 4.74 2.27 0.78
N LEU A 27 4.85 3.57 0.56
CA LEU A 27 4.49 4.20 -0.70
C LEU A 27 5.73 4.22 -1.59
N PHE A 28 5.60 3.76 -2.82
CA PHE A 28 6.71 3.77 -3.75
C PHE A 28 6.23 4.21 -5.14
N GLY A 29 7.15 4.27 -6.10
CA GLY A 29 6.82 4.60 -7.46
C GLY A 29 6.74 6.10 -7.72
N SER A 30 5.95 6.49 -8.71
CA SER A 30 5.92 7.87 -9.20
C SER A 30 5.42 8.88 -8.17
N ARG A 31 4.65 8.44 -7.17
CA ARG A 31 4.13 9.34 -6.13
C ARG A 31 5.21 9.88 -5.21
N LEU A 32 6.42 9.33 -5.28
CA LEU A 32 7.57 9.84 -4.52
C LEU A 32 8.25 11.00 -5.23
N ASP A 33 7.96 11.21 -6.52
CA ASP A 33 8.56 12.28 -7.31
C ASP A 33 7.61 13.47 -7.32
N ASP A 34 8.00 14.56 -6.70
CA ASP A 34 7.18 15.77 -6.62
C ASP A 34 6.92 16.40 -7.99
N SER A 35 7.77 16.14 -8.96
CA SER A 35 7.60 16.67 -10.30
C SER A 35 6.64 15.83 -11.15
N ALA A 36 6.37 14.60 -10.74
CA ALA A 36 5.45 13.73 -11.47
C ALA A 36 4.02 14.19 -11.27
N ARG A 37 3.23 14.07 -12.32
CA ARG A 37 1.83 14.46 -12.27
C ARG A 37 0.95 13.22 -12.25
N GLY A 38 0.02 13.18 -11.32
CA GLY A 38 -0.96 12.13 -11.23
C GLY A 38 -0.31 10.77 -11.05
N GLY A 39 -0.78 9.81 -11.80
CA GLY A 39 -0.28 8.46 -11.72
C GLY A 39 -0.94 7.66 -10.63
N ASP A 40 -0.52 6.42 -10.54
CA ASP A 40 -1.11 5.47 -9.62
C ASP A 40 -0.50 5.63 -8.24
N VAL A 41 -1.26 5.22 -7.25
CA VAL A 41 -0.74 5.06 -5.89
C VAL A 41 -0.20 3.65 -5.81
N ASP A 42 1.10 3.52 -5.55
CA ASP A 42 1.78 2.22 -5.48
C ASP A 42 2.12 1.91 -4.03
N LEU A 43 1.57 0.82 -3.51
CA LEU A 43 1.75 0.43 -2.11
C LEU A 43 2.39 -0.94 -2.00
N TYR A 44 3.34 -1.06 -1.07
CA TYR A 44 3.88 -2.33 -0.63
C TYR A 44 3.48 -2.53 0.81
N ILE A 45 2.93 -3.70 1.13
CA ILE A 45 2.39 -4.00 2.45
C ILE A 45 3.04 -5.27 3.01
N GLU A 46 3.50 -5.18 4.26
CA GLU A 46 3.89 -6.36 5.04
C GLU A 46 2.80 -6.56 6.09
N PRO A 47 1.91 -7.55 5.87
CA PRO A 47 0.74 -7.69 6.73
C PRO A 47 1.11 -8.20 8.12
N ALA A 48 0.29 -7.82 9.10
CA ALA A 48 0.43 -8.32 10.46
C ALA A 48 0.01 -9.78 10.55
N GLU A 49 0.53 -10.48 11.56
CA GLU A 49 0.08 -11.82 11.89
C GLU A 49 -1.16 -11.75 12.78
N PRO A 50 -2.12 -12.65 12.65
CA PRO A 50 -2.19 -13.70 11.64
C PRO A 50 -2.58 -13.16 10.27
N LEU A 51 -2.09 -13.81 9.22
CA LEU A 51 -2.41 -13.38 7.86
C LEU A 51 -3.88 -13.62 7.56
N PRO A 52 -4.48 -12.81 6.66
CA PRO A 52 -5.83 -13.11 6.17
C PRO A 52 -5.89 -14.49 5.53
N GLU A 53 -7.01 -15.14 5.67
CA GLU A 53 -7.20 -16.49 5.15
C GLU A 53 -6.95 -16.55 3.64
N ASN A 54 -7.37 -15.52 2.92
CA ASN A 54 -7.13 -15.43 1.48
C ASN A 54 -6.48 -14.09 1.17
N LEU A 55 -5.14 -14.10 1.02
CA LEU A 55 -4.38 -12.88 0.76
C LEU A 55 -4.79 -12.20 -0.53
N PHE A 56 -5.09 -12.99 -1.57
CA PHE A 56 -5.50 -12.41 -2.85
C PHE A 56 -6.80 -11.61 -2.71
N LEU A 57 -7.80 -12.19 -2.06
CA LEU A 57 -9.08 -11.50 -1.88
C LEU A 57 -8.93 -10.29 -0.97
N ALA A 58 -8.13 -10.39 0.09
CA ALA A 58 -7.89 -9.26 0.98
C ALA A 58 -7.20 -8.11 0.22
N ARG A 59 -6.21 -8.44 -0.61
CA ARG A 59 -5.52 -7.44 -1.44
C ARG A 59 -6.49 -6.76 -2.40
N GLU A 60 -7.35 -7.54 -3.08
CA GLU A 60 -8.29 -6.97 -4.03
C GLU A 60 -9.37 -6.14 -3.35
N ALA A 61 -9.83 -6.55 -2.18
CA ALA A 61 -10.79 -5.77 -1.42
C ALA A 61 -10.19 -4.44 -0.97
N LEU A 62 -8.94 -4.46 -0.49
CA LEU A 62 -8.23 -3.25 -0.10
C LEU A 62 -8.05 -2.31 -1.30
N ARG A 63 -7.59 -2.87 -2.43
CA ARG A 63 -7.36 -2.08 -3.63
C ARG A 63 -8.64 -1.38 -4.08
N ALA A 64 -9.74 -2.12 -4.13
CA ALA A 64 -11.03 -1.57 -4.55
C ALA A 64 -11.51 -0.47 -3.61
N GLU A 65 -11.37 -0.67 -2.31
CA GLU A 65 -11.75 0.35 -1.33
C GLU A 65 -10.93 1.62 -1.51
N LEU A 66 -9.61 1.49 -1.66
CA LEU A 66 -8.73 2.63 -1.81
C LEU A 66 -8.99 3.38 -3.12
N GLU A 67 -9.26 2.65 -4.20
CA GLU A 67 -9.59 3.31 -5.47
C GLU A 67 -10.85 4.15 -5.36
N ARG A 68 -11.84 3.64 -4.62
CA ARG A 68 -13.07 4.41 -4.38
C ARG A 68 -12.81 5.64 -3.52
N ARG A 69 -12.03 5.49 -2.46
CA ARG A 69 -11.81 6.57 -1.50
C ARG A 69 -10.85 7.63 -2.02
N LEU A 70 -9.84 7.22 -2.77
CA LEU A 70 -8.83 8.15 -3.28
C LEU A 70 -9.16 8.65 -4.68
N ILE A 71 -10.09 8.00 -5.36
CA ILE A 71 -10.49 8.32 -6.74
C ILE A 71 -9.26 8.30 -7.66
N GLN A 72 -8.44 7.27 -7.49
CA GLN A 72 -7.22 7.06 -8.28
C GLN A 72 -6.97 5.57 -8.40
N ALA A 73 -6.23 5.18 -9.42
CA ALA A 73 -5.78 3.80 -9.54
C ALA A 73 -4.79 3.48 -8.43
N VAL A 74 -4.91 2.31 -7.86
CA VAL A 74 -4.05 1.86 -6.76
C VAL A 74 -3.49 0.48 -7.07
N ASP A 75 -2.17 0.36 -6.98
CA ASP A 75 -1.48 -0.92 -7.08
C ASP A 75 -1.05 -1.35 -5.70
N VAL A 76 -1.31 -2.61 -5.37
CA VAL A 76 -0.96 -3.15 -4.05
C VAL A 76 -0.13 -4.40 -4.22
N VAL A 77 1.06 -4.39 -3.64
CA VAL A 77 1.95 -5.55 -3.56
C VAL A 77 2.01 -5.98 -2.10
N VAL A 78 1.73 -7.25 -1.84
CA VAL A 78 1.66 -7.79 -0.48
C VAL A 78 2.72 -8.87 -0.30
N LEU A 79 3.49 -8.76 0.76
CA LEU A 79 4.47 -9.79 1.13
C LEU A 79 3.73 -11.08 1.52
N ARG A 80 4.13 -12.21 0.95
CA ARG A 80 3.51 -13.51 1.23
C ARG A 80 4.43 -14.40 2.06
N ASP A 81 5.57 -14.76 1.49
CA ASP A 81 6.53 -15.65 2.16
C ASP A 81 7.86 -14.94 2.38
N LYS A 82 8.61 -14.78 1.30
CA LYS A 82 9.91 -14.12 1.34
C LYS A 82 9.87 -12.90 0.44
N PRO A 83 10.54 -11.81 0.84
CA PRO A 83 10.58 -10.63 -0.03
C PRO A 83 11.31 -10.94 -1.32
N THR A 84 10.72 -10.48 -2.43
CA THR A 84 11.40 -10.47 -3.73
C THR A 84 12.38 -9.31 -3.78
N ALA A 85 13.23 -9.27 -4.81
CA ALA A 85 14.12 -8.14 -5.00
C ALA A 85 13.33 -6.83 -5.12
N PHE A 86 12.20 -6.87 -5.83
CA PHE A 86 11.33 -5.71 -5.97
C PHE A 86 10.79 -5.25 -4.60
N MET A 87 10.34 -6.17 -3.78
CA MET A 87 9.80 -5.83 -2.46
C MET A 87 10.87 -5.23 -1.56
N ARG A 88 12.10 -5.79 -1.60
CA ARG A 88 13.20 -5.23 -0.83
C ARG A 88 13.53 -3.81 -1.28
N GLN A 89 13.49 -3.56 -2.58
CA GLN A 89 13.73 -2.22 -3.12
C GLN A 89 12.62 -1.26 -2.70
N ALA A 90 11.36 -1.68 -2.79
CA ALA A 90 10.24 -0.86 -2.38
C ALA A 90 10.35 -0.46 -0.91
N ARG A 91 10.77 -1.40 -0.06
CA ARG A 91 10.95 -1.12 1.36
C ARG A 91 12.13 -0.17 1.61
N ALA A 92 13.22 -0.35 0.88
CA ALA A 92 14.43 0.45 1.07
C ALA A 92 14.26 1.88 0.55
N GLU A 93 13.58 2.05 -0.59
CA GLU A 93 13.48 3.33 -1.27
C GLU A 93 12.11 4.00 -1.12
N GLY A 94 11.10 3.25 -0.69
CA GLY A 94 9.77 3.79 -0.51
C GLY A 94 9.64 4.62 0.75
N GLN A 95 8.55 5.38 0.82
CA GLN A 95 8.22 6.17 1.99
C GLN A 95 7.33 5.36 2.93
N ARG A 96 7.78 5.15 4.16
CA ARG A 96 6.98 4.46 5.16
C ARG A 96 5.77 5.30 5.54
N LEU A 97 4.59 4.71 5.51
CA LEU A 97 3.36 5.38 5.95
C LEU A 97 2.93 5.05 7.38
#